data_752c5f85dad9b05c29bc5e68fd09f30d
#
_entry.id   752c5f85dad9b05c29bc5e68fd09f30d
#
_cell.length_a   1.000
_cell.length_b   1.000
_cell.length_c   1.000
_cell.angle_alpha   90.00
_cell.angle_beta   90.00
_cell.angle_gamma   90.00
#
_symmetry.space_group_name_H-M   'P 1'
#
loop_
_entity.id
_entity.type
_entity.pdbx_description
1 polymer ?
#
loop_
_entity_poly.entity_id
_entity_poly.type
_entity_poly.pdbx_seq_one_letter_code
_entity_poly.pdbx_strand_id
1 'polypeptide(L)'
;RNAPGFQRLLEIPAAAAGNAASFVPAQKAADAACKFSLIFAGIPALISRLILKLFSVEPDAARTDVTEKEILKLVDEGETSGALNSEEREMIENIFDFSEHSVREIMTHYMDVTAICEGTPDDEILKTISDTGYSRYPVYKNDIGSVTGILIAKEYLTDRLSGSPRPFTELVRAPLFVPESMQTDSVLREMKQKGQQNMMRVQ
;
A
#
# COMPACT_ATOMS: atom_id res chain seq x y z
N ARG A 1 23.67 -44.16 14.70
CA ARG A 1 24.69 -44.61 13.72
C ARG A 1 25.76 -43.55 13.65
N ASN A 2 26.88 -43.80 14.37
CA ASN A 2 28.07 -42.97 14.50
C ASN A 2 28.80 -42.84 13.14
N ALA A 3 29.07 -41.62 12.75
CA ALA A 3 30.04 -41.33 11.70
C ALA A 3 31.44 -41.15 12.34
N PRO A 4 32.42 -41.98 12.04
CA PRO A 4 33.80 -41.85 12.56
C PRO A 4 34.60 -40.94 11.63
N GLY A 5 34.64 -39.64 11.92
CA GLY A 5 35.40 -38.70 11.09
C GLY A 5 35.87 -37.43 11.77
N PHE A 6 35.35 -37.12 12.96
CA PHE A 6 35.58 -35.80 13.58
C PHE A 6 36.61 -35.77 14.73
N GLN A 7 37.26 -36.89 15.06
CA GLN A 7 38.23 -36.97 16.17
C GLN A 7 39.71 -36.88 15.76
N ARG A 8 40.06 -36.60 14.51
CA ARG A 8 41.47 -36.53 14.08
C ARG A 8 42.03 -35.11 13.90
N LEU A 9 41.37 -34.08 14.35
CA LEU A 9 41.84 -32.69 14.21
C LEU A 9 42.32 -32.02 15.51
N LEU A 10 42.46 -32.78 16.61
CA LEU A 10 42.93 -32.23 17.89
C LEU A 10 44.22 -32.87 18.44
N GLU A 11 44.95 -33.58 17.59
CA GLU A 11 46.32 -33.99 17.99
C GLU A 11 47.33 -32.97 17.46
N ILE A 12 47.56 -31.90 18.20
CA ILE A 12 48.71 -31.02 18.08
C ILE A 12 49.91 -31.78 18.68
N PRO A 13 50.96 -32.14 17.91
CA PRO A 13 52.12 -32.80 18.47
C PRO A 13 52.84 -31.84 19.41
N ALA A 14 52.96 -32.27 20.68
CA ALA A 14 53.74 -31.62 21.73
C ALA A 14 55.26 -31.78 21.46
N ALA A 15 55.79 -31.18 20.38
CA ALA A 15 57.20 -31.18 20.09
C ALA A 15 57.62 -29.83 19.50
N ALA A 16 57.59 -28.77 20.32
CA ALA A 16 58.39 -27.54 20.08
C ALA A 16 58.46 -26.71 21.38
N ALA A 17 58.86 -27.31 22.46
CA ALA A 17 59.37 -26.58 23.63
C ALA A 17 60.84 -26.21 23.38
N GLY A 18 61.05 -25.33 22.41
CA GLY A 18 62.36 -24.80 22.07
C GLY A 18 62.26 -23.39 21.50
N ASN A 19 62.68 -22.40 22.28
CA ASN A 19 62.79 -20.97 21.99
C ASN A 19 61.59 -20.08 22.36
N ALA A 20 61.28 -20.00 23.64
CA ALA A 20 60.45 -18.92 24.19
C ALA A 20 61.11 -17.53 24.20
N ALA A 21 62.36 -17.42 23.79
CA ALA A 21 63.13 -16.15 23.84
C ALA A 21 63.01 -15.29 22.57
N SER A 22 62.54 -15.81 21.44
CA SER A 22 62.41 -15.07 20.20
C SER A 22 60.98 -14.57 19.88
N PHE A 23 59.98 -14.89 20.71
CA PHE A 23 58.60 -14.50 20.49
C PHE A 23 58.23 -13.13 21.04
N VAL A 24 59.00 -12.60 22.01
CA VAL A 24 58.69 -11.32 22.66
C VAL A 24 58.83 -10.11 21.74
N PRO A 25 59.81 -10.02 20.80
CA PRO A 25 59.87 -8.88 19.89
C PRO A 25 58.76 -8.87 18.83
N ALA A 26 58.29 -10.06 18.38
CA ALA A 26 57.23 -10.17 17.38
C ALA A 26 55.84 -9.71 17.94
N GLN A 27 55.58 -9.99 19.22
CA GLN A 27 54.34 -9.61 19.86
C GLN A 27 54.31 -8.10 20.12
N LYS A 28 55.44 -7.49 20.48
CA LYS A 28 55.54 -6.01 20.60
C LYS A 28 55.45 -5.27 19.26
N ALA A 29 55.91 -5.89 18.18
CA ALA A 29 55.79 -5.34 16.83
C ALA A 29 54.32 -5.48 16.32
N ALA A 30 53.63 -6.56 16.64
CA ALA A 30 52.19 -6.73 16.34
C ALA A 30 51.31 -5.74 17.10
N ASP A 31 51.57 -5.55 18.39
CA ASP A 31 50.84 -4.55 19.22
C ASP A 31 51.14 -3.11 18.76
N ALA A 32 52.31 -2.80 18.32
CA ALA A 32 52.66 -1.50 17.74
C ALA A 32 51.95 -1.28 16.40
N ALA A 33 51.92 -2.30 15.55
CA ALA A 33 51.18 -2.26 14.26
C ALA A 33 49.66 -2.11 14.44
N CYS A 34 49.10 -2.81 15.41
CA CYS A 34 47.68 -2.67 15.75
C CYS A 34 47.32 -1.27 16.28
N LYS A 35 48.15 -0.72 17.16
CA LYS A 35 47.98 0.66 17.66
C LYS A 35 48.16 1.68 16.56
N PHE A 36 49.08 1.50 15.65
CA PHE A 36 49.30 2.38 14.51
C PHE A 36 48.13 2.33 13.53
N SER A 37 47.58 1.15 13.28
CA SER A 37 46.37 0.94 12.46
C SER A 37 45.13 1.59 13.05
N LEU A 38 44.94 1.53 14.39
CA LEU A 38 43.85 2.20 15.08
C LEU A 38 43.95 3.74 15.01
N ILE A 39 45.16 4.29 15.05
CA ILE A 39 45.37 5.76 14.89
C ILE A 39 45.03 6.15 13.45
N PHE A 40 45.47 5.37 12.45
CA PHE A 40 45.18 5.65 11.03
C PHE A 40 43.70 5.47 10.65
N ALA A 41 42.96 4.55 11.30
CA ALA A 41 41.52 4.41 11.12
C ALA A 41 40.72 5.54 11.83
N GLY A 42 41.23 6.09 12.91
CA GLY A 42 40.54 7.16 13.66
C GLY A 42 40.66 8.55 13.02
N ILE A 43 41.76 8.83 12.34
CA ILE A 43 42.02 10.14 11.72
C ILE A 43 41.00 10.49 10.63
N PRO A 44 40.67 9.61 9.64
CA PRO A 44 39.67 9.96 8.63
C PRO A 44 38.26 10.13 9.23
N ALA A 45 37.91 9.37 10.26
CA ALA A 45 36.62 9.54 10.95
C ALA A 45 36.51 10.87 11.70
N LEU A 46 37.60 11.32 12.31
CA LEU A 46 37.66 12.62 12.96
C LEU A 46 37.63 13.79 11.96
N ILE A 47 38.36 13.67 10.86
CA ILE A 47 38.38 14.65 9.78
C ILE A 47 36.99 14.73 9.13
N SER A 48 36.37 13.61 8.84
CA SER A 48 34.99 13.56 8.29
C SER A 48 33.96 14.23 9.22
N ARG A 49 34.05 13.98 10.54
CA ARG A 49 33.17 14.64 11.53
C ARG A 49 33.46 16.16 11.65
N LEU A 50 34.70 16.57 11.53
CA LEU A 50 35.10 18.00 11.58
C LEU A 50 34.59 18.71 10.33
N ILE A 51 34.73 18.11 9.16
CA ILE A 51 34.24 18.65 7.89
C ILE A 51 32.70 18.74 7.90
N LEU A 52 32.01 17.68 8.32
CA LEU A 52 30.53 17.67 8.43
C LEU A 52 30.05 18.76 9.40
N LYS A 53 30.75 18.97 10.53
CA LYS A 53 30.42 20.01 11.49
C LYS A 53 30.72 21.42 10.97
N LEU A 54 31.78 21.62 10.15
CA LEU A 54 32.12 22.89 9.55
C LEU A 54 31.13 23.30 8.45
N PHE A 55 30.55 22.33 7.74
CA PHE A 55 29.54 22.57 6.71
C PHE A 55 28.10 22.54 7.25
N SER A 56 27.91 22.46 8.58
CA SER A 56 26.58 22.38 9.24
C SER A 56 25.64 21.30 8.64
N VAL A 57 26.22 20.22 8.09
CA VAL A 57 25.45 19.08 7.64
C VAL A 57 25.23 18.18 8.84
N GLU A 58 24.04 18.23 9.41
CA GLU A 58 23.62 17.25 10.42
C GLU A 58 23.61 15.85 9.79
N PRO A 59 24.34 14.87 10.36
CA PRO A 59 24.35 13.50 9.85
C PRO A 59 22.97 12.80 9.92
N ASP A 60 22.01 13.38 10.64
CA ASP A 60 20.62 12.90 10.74
C ASP A 60 19.68 13.55 9.71
N ALA A 61 20.15 14.54 8.94
CA ALA A 61 19.36 15.16 7.86
C ALA A 61 19.24 14.25 6.61
N ALA A 62 19.87 13.09 6.61
CA ALA A 62 19.73 12.06 5.57
C ALA A 62 18.62 11.04 5.90
N ARG A 63 17.62 11.39 6.70
CA ARG A 63 16.28 10.83 6.53
C ARG A 63 15.70 11.56 5.32
N THR A 64 16.15 11.15 4.16
CA THR A 64 15.46 11.48 2.92
C THR A 64 14.07 10.93 3.09
N ASP A 65 13.09 11.80 3.31
CA ASP A 65 11.69 11.40 3.18
C ASP A 65 11.59 10.85 1.76
N VAL A 66 11.50 9.52 1.68
CA VAL A 66 11.44 8.81 0.39
C VAL A 66 10.19 9.33 -0.31
N THR A 67 10.40 10.05 -1.39
CA THR A 67 9.31 10.62 -2.18
C THR A 67 8.71 9.54 -3.08
N GLU A 68 7.45 9.72 -3.47
CA GLU A 68 6.77 8.86 -4.44
C GLU A 68 7.61 8.68 -5.71
N LYS A 69 8.22 9.77 -6.22
CA LYS A 69 9.11 9.74 -7.40
C LYS A 69 10.33 8.85 -7.21
N GLU A 70 10.87 8.78 -6.01
CA GLU A 70 11.99 7.88 -5.71
C GLU A 70 11.54 6.43 -5.66
N ILE A 71 10.33 6.17 -5.15
CA ILE A 71 9.72 4.82 -5.18
C ILE A 71 9.50 4.38 -6.61
N LEU A 72 8.86 5.21 -7.45
CA LEU A 72 8.62 4.91 -8.85
C LEU A 72 9.92 4.64 -9.62
N LYS A 73 10.97 5.42 -9.34
CA LYS A 73 12.31 5.17 -9.94
C LYS A 73 12.87 3.80 -9.56
N LEU A 74 12.71 3.38 -8.30
CA LEU A 74 13.13 2.03 -7.87
C LEU A 74 12.30 0.93 -8.53
N VAL A 75 11.02 1.19 -8.80
CA VAL A 75 10.13 0.29 -9.54
C VAL A 75 10.59 0.15 -10.99
N ASP A 76 10.95 1.25 -11.66
CA ASP A 76 11.51 1.23 -13.02
C ASP A 76 12.85 0.47 -13.10
N GLU A 77 13.72 0.67 -12.10
CA GLU A 77 14.97 -0.07 -11.99
C GLU A 77 14.69 -1.58 -11.75
N GLY A 78 13.65 -1.90 -10.97
CA GLY A 78 13.18 -3.27 -10.73
C GLY A 78 12.68 -3.96 -12.01
N GLU A 79 11.93 -3.27 -12.85
CA GLU A 79 11.51 -3.78 -14.15
C GLU A 79 12.71 -4.01 -15.09
N THR A 80 13.61 -3.03 -15.19
CA THR A 80 14.80 -3.11 -16.04
C THR A 80 15.72 -4.27 -15.63
N SER A 81 15.82 -4.55 -14.34
CA SER A 81 16.63 -5.67 -13.82
C SER A 81 15.93 -7.03 -13.89
N GLY A 82 14.64 -7.08 -14.25
CA GLY A 82 13.82 -8.28 -14.28
C GLY A 82 13.34 -8.76 -12.90
N ALA A 83 13.47 -7.93 -11.85
CA ALA A 83 12.94 -8.20 -10.52
C ALA A 83 11.41 -7.99 -10.44
N LEU A 84 10.88 -7.12 -11.30
CA LEU A 84 9.45 -6.86 -11.48
C LEU A 84 9.09 -7.07 -12.95
N ASN A 85 7.88 -7.54 -13.21
CA ASN A 85 7.33 -7.55 -14.56
C ASN A 85 6.57 -6.24 -14.86
N SER A 86 6.23 -6.00 -16.14
CA SER A 86 5.53 -4.78 -16.55
C SER A 86 4.14 -4.63 -15.93
N GLU A 87 3.44 -5.73 -15.69
CA GLU A 87 2.11 -5.71 -15.05
C GLU A 87 2.21 -5.30 -13.58
N GLU A 88 3.23 -5.79 -12.86
CA GLU A 88 3.51 -5.41 -11.46
C GLU A 88 3.88 -3.94 -11.34
N ARG A 89 4.70 -3.43 -12.27
CA ARG A 89 5.05 -2.02 -12.37
C ARG A 89 3.80 -1.16 -12.57
N GLU A 90 2.96 -1.49 -13.56
CA GLU A 90 1.71 -0.79 -13.85
C GLU A 90 0.76 -0.80 -12.65
N MET A 91 0.66 -1.92 -11.92
CA MET A 91 -0.15 -1.96 -10.70
C MET A 91 0.35 -0.98 -9.63
N ILE A 92 1.66 -0.83 -9.46
CA ILE A 92 2.23 0.10 -8.48
C ILE A 92 1.95 1.55 -8.89
N GLU A 93 2.12 1.91 -10.16
CA GLU A 93 1.77 3.24 -10.69
C GLU A 93 0.29 3.54 -10.46
N ASN A 94 -0.59 2.61 -10.82
CA ASN A 94 -2.03 2.76 -10.63
C ASN A 94 -2.45 2.97 -9.16
N ILE A 95 -1.67 2.46 -8.19
CA ILE A 95 -1.93 2.70 -6.75
C ILE A 95 -1.65 4.16 -6.40
N PHE A 96 -0.59 4.75 -6.92
CA PHE A 96 -0.28 6.16 -6.67
C PHE A 96 -1.32 7.06 -7.36
N ASP A 97 -1.60 6.84 -8.62
CA ASP A 97 -2.63 7.57 -9.38
C ASP A 97 -3.99 7.51 -8.69
N PHE A 98 -4.37 6.32 -8.19
CA PHE A 98 -5.62 6.15 -7.44
C PHE A 98 -5.71 7.05 -6.22
N SER A 99 -4.59 7.29 -5.54
CA SER A 99 -4.55 8.12 -4.33
C SER A 99 -4.63 9.63 -4.64
N GLU A 100 -4.21 10.04 -5.84
CA GLU A 100 -4.21 11.44 -6.26
C GLU A 100 -5.57 11.91 -6.80
N HIS A 101 -6.41 10.97 -7.30
CA HIS A 101 -7.70 11.31 -7.88
C HIS A 101 -8.76 11.70 -6.85
N SER A 102 -9.59 12.66 -7.23
CA SER A 102 -10.80 13.06 -6.48
C SER A 102 -12.03 12.30 -6.98
N VAL A 103 -13.08 12.25 -6.13
CA VAL A 103 -14.39 11.67 -6.51
C VAL A 103 -14.92 12.31 -7.80
N ARG A 104 -14.74 13.63 -7.96
CA ARG A 104 -15.19 14.37 -9.14
C ARG A 104 -14.63 13.78 -10.45
N GLU A 105 -13.39 13.31 -10.44
CA GLU A 105 -12.71 12.82 -11.65
C GLU A 105 -13.17 11.42 -12.06
N ILE A 106 -13.60 10.61 -11.08
CA ILE A 106 -13.99 9.21 -11.34
C ILE A 106 -15.51 8.96 -11.28
N MET A 107 -16.30 9.93 -10.82
CA MET A 107 -17.75 9.75 -10.67
C MET A 107 -18.47 9.67 -12.02
N THR A 108 -19.55 8.91 -12.07
CA THR A 108 -20.51 8.98 -13.17
C THR A 108 -21.34 10.25 -13.03
N HIS A 109 -21.43 11.04 -14.12
CA HIS A 109 -22.25 12.24 -14.12
C HIS A 109 -23.75 11.88 -13.97
N TYR A 110 -24.49 12.69 -13.23
CA TYR A 110 -25.90 12.40 -12.91
C TYR A 110 -26.80 12.21 -14.15
N MET A 111 -26.44 12.83 -15.29
CA MET A 111 -27.15 12.67 -16.57
C MET A 111 -27.03 11.26 -17.14
N ASP A 112 -25.96 10.55 -16.79
CA ASP A 112 -25.65 9.21 -17.28
C ASP A 112 -26.07 8.12 -16.27
N VAL A 113 -26.65 8.53 -15.12
CA VAL A 113 -27.08 7.61 -14.08
C VAL A 113 -28.51 7.17 -14.33
N THR A 114 -28.75 5.87 -14.44
CA THR A 114 -30.10 5.30 -14.45
C THR A 114 -30.61 5.22 -13.00
N ALA A 115 -31.60 6.02 -12.67
CA ALA A 115 -32.20 6.10 -11.33
C ALA A 115 -33.71 5.77 -11.40
N ILE A 116 -34.29 5.39 -10.26
CA ILE A 116 -35.71 5.04 -10.11
C ILE A 116 -36.39 6.08 -9.25
N CYS A 117 -37.54 6.63 -9.69
CA CYS A 117 -38.34 7.54 -8.89
C CYS A 117 -39.13 6.76 -7.82
N GLU A 118 -39.25 7.34 -6.61
CA GLU A 118 -40.17 6.79 -5.61
C GLU A 118 -41.62 6.80 -6.17
N GLY A 119 -42.28 5.65 -6.05
CA GLY A 119 -43.65 5.52 -6.58
C GLY A 119 -43.73 5.03 -8.02
N THR A 120 -42.61 4.74 -8.69
CA THR A 120 -42.61 4.06 -9.98
C THR A 120 -43.27 2.68 -9.85
N PRO A 121 -44.20 2.31 -10.76
CA PRO A 121 -44.84 0.99 -10.76
C PRO A 121 -43.84 -0.15 -10.89
N ASP A 122 -44.17 -1.30 -10.26
CA ASP A 122 -43.27 -2.47 -10.23
C ASP A 122 -42.91 -2.99 -11.63
N ASP A 123 -43.82 -2.95 -12.59
CA ASP A 123 -43.61 -3.35 -13.97
C ASP A 123 -42.58 -2.46 -14.70
N GLU A 124 -42.59 -1.18 -14.45
CA GLU A 124 -41.58 -0.24 -14.98
C GLU A 124 -40.21 -0.44 -14.32
N ILE A 125 -40.18 -0.70 -13.01
CA ILE A 125 -38.92 -1.02 -12.31
C ILE A 125 -38.33 -2.32 -12.86
N LEU A 126 -39.15 -3.37 -13.00
CA LEU A 126 -38.69 -4.65 -13.56
C LEU A 126 -38.17 -4.50 -14.99
N LYS A 127 -38.85 -3.69 -15.82
CA LYS A 127 -38.41 -3.36 -17.15
C LYS A 127 -37.07 -2.63 -17.13
N THR A 128 -36.94 -1.61 -16.32
CA THR A 128 -35.68 -0.84 -16.19
C THR A 128 -34.51 -1.77 -15.79
N ILE A 129 -34.74 -2.68 -14.84
CA ILE A 129 -33.71 -3.64 -14.41
C ILE A 129 -33.35 -4.61 -15.55
N SER A 130 -34.37 -5.09 -16.28
CA SER A 130 -34.15 -6.00 -17.40
C SER A 130 -33.39 -5.35 -18.58
N ASP A 131 -33.75 -4.10 -18.88
CA ASP A 131 -33.17 -3.38 -20.04
C ASP A 131 -31.73 -2.92 -19.79
N THR A 132 -31.41 -2.54 -18.56
CA THR A 132 -30.09 -1.97 -18.22
C THR A 132 -29.11 -2.97 -17.58
N GLY A 133 -29.61 -3.98 -16.88
CA GLY A 133 -28.81 -5.02 -16.23
C GLY A 133 -27.96 -4.54 -15.05
N TYR A 134 -28.17 -3.33 -14.54
CA TYR A 134 -27.40 -2.84 -13.40
C TYR A 134 -27.78 -3.57 -12.11
N SER A 135 -26.83 -3.68 -11.20
CA SER A 135 -27.05 -4.32 -9.91
C SER A 135 -27.65 -3.39 -8.86
N ARG A 136 -27.52 -2.07 -9.06
CA ARG A 136 -27.91 -1.05 -8.09
C ARG A 136 -28.47 0.17 -8.81
N TYR A 137 -29.56 0.71 -8.26
CA TYR A 137 -30.23 1.87 -8.80
C TYR A 137 -30.40 2.90 -7.70
N PRO A 138 -29.92 4.14 -7.89
CA PRO A 138 -30.31 5.25 -7.04
C PRO A 138 -31.82 5.45 -7.04
N VAL A 139 -32.37 5.71 -5.88
CA VAL A 139 -33.80 6.04 -5.73
C VAL A 139 -33.91 7.52 -5.35
N TYR A 140 -34.75 8.25 -6.06
CA TYR A 140 -34.99 9.68 -5.82
C TYR A 140 -36.49 9.97 -5.67
N LYS A 141 -36.84 11.10 -5.03
CA LYS A 141 -38.22 11.43 -4.76
C LYS A 141 -38.83 12.42 -5.76
N ASN A 142 -38.24 13.57 -5.95
CA ASN A 142 -38.79 14.63 -6.80
C ASN A 142 -37.85 14.95 -7.98
N ASP A 143 -36.60 14.98 -7.73
CA ASP A 143 -35.55 15.28 -8.70
C ASP A 143 -34.37 14.36 -8.46
N ILE A 144 -33.65 14.03 -9.51
CA ILE A 144 -32.49 13.12 -9.47
C ILE A 144 -31.39 13.63 -8.51
N GLY A 145 -31.37 14.91 -8.22
CA GLY A 145 -30.51 15.49 -7.18
C GLY A 145 -30.94 15.15 -5.73
N SER A 146 -32.20 14.71 -5.53
CA SER A 146 -32.76 14.35 -4.21
C SER A 146 -32.80 12.84 -4.00
N VAL A 147 -31.64 12.20 -4.04
CA VAL A 147 -31.52 10.76 -3.82
C VAL A 147 -31.85 10.42 -2.36
N THR A 148 -32.80 9.51 -2.19
CA THR A 148 -33.26 9.02 -0.88
C THR A 148 -32.63 7.68 -0.50
N GLY A 149 -32.19 6.90 -1.49
CA GLY A 149 -31.62 5.59 -1.23
C GLY A 149 -31.07 4.88 -2.45
N ILE A 150 -30.77 3.61 -2.26
CA ILE A 150 -30.26 2.70 -3.30
C ILE A 150 -31.09 1.43 -3.26
N LEU A 151 -31.65 1.05 -4.41
CA LEU A 151 -32.32 -0.21 -4.64
C LEU A 151 -31.32 -1.22 -5.16
N ILE A 152 -31.26 -2.39 -4.52
CA ILE A 152 -30.43 -3.52 -4.99
C ILE A 152 -31.30 -4.45 -5.84
N ALA A 153 -31.02 -4.52 -7.15
CA ALA A 153 -31.80 -5.26 -8.12
C ALA A 153 -32.07 -6.72 -7.69
N LYS A 154 -31.03 -7.41 -7.24
CA LYS A 154 -31.17 -8.81 -6.78
C LYS A 154 -32.16 -8.96 -5.63
N GLU A 155 -32.11 -8.07 -4.63
CA GLU A 155 -33.02 -8.13 -3.47
C GLU A 155 -34.45 -7.82 -3.90
N TYR A 156 -34.63 -6.81 -4.75
CA TYR A 156 -35.92 -6.43 -5.28
C TYR A 156 -36.54 -7.58 -6.09
N LEU A 157 -35.81 -8.17 -7.02
CA LEU A 157 -36.31 -9.28 -7.84
C LEU A 157 -36.65 -10.52 -6.98
N THR A 158 -35.83 -10.84 -5.99
CA THR A 158 -36.07 -11.97 -5.09
C THR A 158 -37.33 -11.71 -4.24
N ASP A 159 -37.52 -10.50 -3.76
CA ASP A 159 -38.70 -10.10 -2.98
C ASP A 159 -40.00 -10.21 -3.80
N ARG A 160 -39.98 -9.72 -5.04
CA ARG A 160 -41.14 -9.80 -5.94
C ARG A 160 -41.53 -11.26 -6.30
N LEU A 161 -40.57 -12.17 -6.24
CA LEU A 161 -40.81 -13.61 -6.47
C LEU A 161 -41.26 -14.37 -5.20
N SER A 162 -41.21 -13.76 -4.03
CA SER A 162 -41.44 -14.42 -2.74
C SER A 162 -42.90 -14.71 -2.41
N GLY A 163 -43.86 -14.28 -3.22
CA GLY A 163 -45.30 -14.44 -2.96
C GLY A 163 -45.88 -13.57 -1.84
N SER A 164 -45.02 -12.83 -1.11
CA SER A 164 -45.41 -11.86 -0.09
C SER A 164 -44.48 -10.65 -0.15
N PRO A 165 -44.59 -9.81 -1.19
CA PRO A 165 -43.66 -8.73 -1.43
C PRO A 165 -43.73 -7.65 -0.34
N ARG A 166 -42.57 -7.20 0.11
CA ARG A 166 -42.45 -6.10 1.08
C ARG A 166 -42.72 -4.74 0.41
N PRO A 167 -43.06 -3.72 1.20
CA PRO A 167 -43.14 -2.35 0.70
C PRO A 167 -41.81 -1.92 0.06
N PHE A 168 -41.88 -1.15 -1.04
CA PHE A 168 -40.69 -0.65 -1.77
C PHE A 168 -39.72 0.08 -0.84
N THR A 169 -40.21 0.86 0.09
CA THR A 169 -39.40 1.63 1.04
C THR A 169 -38.51 0.79 1.96
N GLU A 170 -38.90 -0.45 2.23
CA GLU A 170 -38.09 -1.38 3.03
C GLU A 170 -36.93 -2.02 2.24
N LEU A 171 -37.01 -2.00 0.92
CA LEU A 171 -35.98 -2.51 0.02
C LEU A 171 -34.94 -1.46 -0.34
N VAL A 172 -35.22 -0.19 -0.04
CA VAL A 172 -34.31 0.92 -0.31
C VAL A 172 -33.35 1.10 0.85
N ARG A 173 -32.06 1.01 0.57
CA ARG A 173 -30.98 1.18 1.55
C ARG A 173 -30.46 2.60 1.58
N ALA A 174 -30.07 3.07 2.75
CA ALA A 174 -29.46 4.39 2.89
C ALA A 174 -28.15 4.48 2.10
N PRO A 175 -27.93 5.54 1.30
CA PRO A 175 -26.70 5.72 0.55
C PRO A 175 -25.59 6.30 1.45
N LEU A 176 -24.34 6.13 1.05
CA LEU A 176 -23.21 6.87 1.61
C LEU A 176 -22.99 8.12 0.77
N PHE A 177 -23.12 9.28 1.39
CA PHE A 177 -22.84 10.55 0.75
C PHE A 177 -21.39 10.97 1.00
N VAL A 178 -20.72 11.43 -0.06
CA VAL A 178 -19.34 11.92 -0.01
C VAL A 178 -19.20 13.22 -0.80
N PRO A 179 -18.34 14.16 -0.36
CA PRO A 179 -18.06 15.37 -1.14
C PRO A 179 -17.27 15.05 -2.40
N GLU A 180 -17.48 15.82 -3.46
CA GLU A 180 -16.75 15.68 -4.74
C GLU A 180 -15.23 15.82 -4.60
N SER A 181 -14.79 16.65 -3.65
CA SER A 181 -13.39 16.94 -3.40
C SER A 181 -12.68 15.87 -2.58
N MET A 182 -13.42 14.86 -2.09
CA MET A 182 -12.81 13.76 -1.32
C MET A 182 -11.90 12.93 -2.22
N GLN A 183 -10.74 12.56 -1.70
CA GLN A 183 -9.80 11.70 -2.42
C GLN A 183 -10.28 10.25 -2.45
N THR A 184 -9.95 9.54 -3.51
CA THR A 184 -10.44 8.18 -3.81
C THR A 184 -10.02 7.17 -2.73
N ASP A 185 -8.80 7.29 -2.19
CA ASP A 185 -8.30 6.43 -1.11
C ASP A 185 -9.13 6.57 0.18
N SER A 186 -9.49 7.81 0.52
CA SER A 186 -10.30 8.13 1.70
C SER A 186 -11.72 7.58 1.56
N VAL A 187 -12.27 7.71 0.36
CA VAL A 187 -13.56 7.12 -0.02
C VAL A 187 -13.56 5.61 0.13
N LEU A 188 -12.55 4.93 -0.42
CA LEU A 188 -12.43 3.47 -0.31
C LEU A 188 -12.32 3.01 1.15
N ARG A 189 -11.60 3.76 1.96
CA ARG A 189 -11.46 3.51 3.39
C ARG A 189 -12.80 3.63 4.11
N GLU A 190 -13.57 4.67 3.81
CA GLU A 190 -14.90 4.88 4.40
C GLU A 190 -15.89 3.80 3.96
N MET A 191 -15.89 3.43 2.69
CA MET A 191 -16.70 2.31 2.18
C MET A 191 -16.40 1.00 2.91
N LYS A 192 -15.13 0.67 3.09
CA LYS A 192 -14.71 -0.54 3.80
C LYS A 192 -15.14 -0.52 5.27
N GLN A 193 -15.01 0.61 5.94
CA GLN A 193 -15.40 0.75 7.35
C GLN A 193 -16.92 0.62 7.55
N LYS A 194 -17.70 1.16 6.65
CA LYS A 194 -19.19 1.12 6.71
C LYS A 194 -19.78 -0.12 6.06
N GLY A 195 -18.97 -0.99 5.44
CA GLY A 195 -19.44 -2.16 4.71
C GLY A 195 -20.35 -1.81 3.52
N GLN A 196 -20.25 -0.58 3.00
CA GLN A 196 -21.05 -0.10 1.87
C GLN A 196 -20.26 -0.16 0.58
N GLN A 197 -20.95 -0.50 -0.51
CA GLN A 197 -20.35 -0.62 -1.85
C GLN A 197 -20.79 0.51 -2.80
N ASN A 198 -21.58 1.45 -2.32
CA ASN A 198 -22.13 2.53 -3.15
C ASN A 198 -22.06 3.86 -2.44
N MET A 199 -21.66 4.84 -3.20
CA MET A 199 -21.59 6.23 -2.75
C MET A 199 -22.39 7.12 -3.67
N MET A 200 -22.87 8.21 -3.08
CA MET A 200 -23.53 9.29 -3.79
C MET A 200 -22.80 10.59 -3.50
N ARG A 201 -22.67 11.43 -4.51
CA ARG A 201 -22.12 12.76 -4.37
C ARG A 201 -23.05 13.66 -3.56
N VAL A 202 -22.50 14.42 -2.62
CA VAL A 202 -23.16 15.59 -2.03
C VAL A 202 -22.72 16.83 -2.79
N GLN A 203 -23.68 17.66 -3.19
CA GLN A 203 -23.41 18.99 -3.73
C GLN A 203 -22.91 19.92 -2.64
#